data_3d114e30c20404909f9de151e7c3c152
#
_entry.id   3d114e30c20404909f9de151e7c3c152
#
_cell.length_a   1.000
_cell.length_b   1.000
_cell.length_c   1.000
_cell.angle_alpha   90.00
_cell.angle_beta   90.00
_cell.angle_gamma   90.00
#
_symmetry.space_group_name_H-M   'P 1'
#
loop_
_entity.id
_entity.type
_entity.pdbx_description
1 polymer ?
#
loop_
_entity_poly.entity_id
_entity_poly.type
_entity_poly.pdbx_seq_one_letter_code
_entity_poly.pdbx_strand_id
1 'polypeptide(L)'
;MFRVDGYQVIKKAVSYELANFIFNYFLLKRDAVKFMYKNNIVHDIGMLGTWSDKQIPNTYSCYADMVMETLMVKVMPIMKKETGLQLIPTYSYARLYKKGDILKRHKDRPS
;
A
#
# COMPACT_ATOMS: atom_id res chain seq x y z
N MET A 1 -24.18 -2.73 -3.45
CA MET A 1 -23.82 -1.92 -4.63
C MET A 1 -23.32 -0.56 -4.16
N PHE A 2 -22.23 -0.09 -4.73
CA PHE A 2 -21.51 1.09 -4.21
C PHE A 2 -22.41 2.34 -4.09
N ARG A 3 -23.21 2.64 -5.10
CA ARG A 3 -24.05 3.85 -5.11
C ARG A 3 -25.11 3.86 -4.01
N VAL A 4 -25.50 2.68 -3.54
CA VAL A 4 -26.53 2.55 -2.49
C VAL A 4 -25.87 2.51 -1.11
N ASP A 5 -24.82 1.72 -0.97
CA ASP A 5 -24.21 1.40 0.32
C ASP A 5 -23.06 2.32 0.72
N GLY A 6 -22.46 3.04 -0.21
CA GLY A 6 -21.29 3.87 0.01
C GLY A 6 -19.98 3.08 0.06
N TYR A 7 -20.05 1.75 -0.11
CA TYR A 7 -18.90 0.86 -0.18
C TYR A 7 -19.23 -0.36 -1.02
N GLN A 8 -18.22 -1.09 -1.42
CA GLN A 8 -18.40 -2.34 -2.16
C GLN A 8 -17.21 -3.26 -1.93
N VAL A 9 -17.48 -4.54 -1.81
CA VAL A 9 -16.45 -5.58 -1.74
C VAL A 9 -16.41 -6.32 -3.07
N ILE A 10 -15.26 -6.29 -3.72
CA ILE A 10 -15.05 -6.98 -5.00
C ILE A 10 -14.14 -8.17 -4.74
N LYS A 11 -14.72 -9.38 -4.74
CA LYS A 11 -13.98 -10.60 -4.48
C LYS A 11 -13.06 -10.93 -5.65
N LYS A 12 -11.85 -11.36 -5.34
CA LYS A 12 -10.86 -11.83 -6.31
C LYS A 12 -10.47 -10.76 -7.34
N ALA A 13 -10.56 -9.48 -6.97
CA ALA A 13 -10.08 -8.39 -7.82
C ALA A 13 -8.58 -8.53 -8.10
N VAL A 14 -7.84 -9.07 -7.15
CA VAL A 14 -6.42 -9.41 -7.26
C VAL A 14 -6.29 -10.91 -7.00
N SER A 15 -5.59 -11.64 -7.88
CA SER A 15 -5.40 -13.07 -7.69
C SER A 15 -4.55 -13.35 -6.44
N TYR A 16 -4.77 -14.52 -5.84
CA TYR A 16 -3.97 -14.94 -4.68
C TYR A 16 -2.48 -14.96 -5.02
N GLU A 17 -2.12 -15.47 -6.18
CA GLU A 17 -0.73 -15.56 -6.63
C GLU A 17 -0.09 -14.17 -6.73
N LEU A 18 -0.80 -13.21 -7.34
CA LEU A 18 -0.29 -11.84 -7.45
C LEU A 18 -0.18 -11.17 -6.08
N ALA A 19 -1.19 -11.33 -5.23
CA ALA A 19 -1.16 -10.77 -3.89
C ALA A 19 0.01 -11.33 -3.08
N ASN A 20 0.24 -12.63 -3.16
CA ASN A 20 1.33 -13.30 -2.47
C ASN A 20 2.70 -12.83 -2.99
N PHE A 21 2.82 -12.67 -4.31
CA PHE A 21 4.05 -12.15 -4.91
C PHE A 21 4.35 -10.74 -4.41
N ILE A 22 3.36 -9.87 -4.36
CA ILE A 22 3.51 -8.49 -3.89
C ILE A 22 3.90 -8.48 -2.40
N PHE A 23 3.26 -9.33 -1.59
CA PHE A 23 3.61 -9.44 -0.18
C PHE A 23 5.08 -9.83 0.01
N ASN A 24 5.55 -10.85 -0.71
CA ASN A 24 6.94 -11.29 -0.63
C ASN A 24 7.90 -10.24 -1.16
N TYR A 25 7.50 -9.47 -2.17
CA TYR A 25 8.26 -8.32 -2.65
C TYR A 25 8.50 -7.31 -1.53
N PHE A 26 7.47 -6.96 -0.77
CA PHE A 26 7.61 -6.00 0.31
C PHE A 26 8.42 -6.53 1.48
N LEU A 27 8.32 -7.82 1.78
CA LEU A 27 9.16 -8.44 2.81
C LEU A 27 10.64 -8.32 2.44
N LEU A 28 10.97 -8.65 1.21
CA LEU A 28 12.33 -8.55 0.71
C LEU A 28 12.81 -7.10 0.68
N LYS A 29 11.97 -6.20 0.18
CA LYS A 29 12.30 -4.77 0.12
C LYS A 29 12.56 -4.20 1.51
N ARG A 30 11.70 -4.50 2.47
CA ARG A 30 11.90 -4.08 3.87
C ARG A 30 13.28 -4.48 4.38
N ASP A 31 13.66 -5.74 4.18
CA ASP A 31 14.91 -6.26 4.69
C ASP A 31 16.10 -5.63 3.97
N ALA A 32 16.02 -5.47 2.65
CA ALA A 32 17.06 -4.83 1.85
C ALA A 32 17.26 -3.37 2.25
N VAL A 33 16.17 -2.63 2.41
CA VAL A 33 16.22 -1.21 2.79
C VAL A 33 16.75 -1.04 4.20
N LYS A 34 16.34 -1.91 5.12
CA LYS A 34 16.87 -1.90 6.49
C LYS A 34 18.38 -2.12 6.50
N PHE A 35 18.87 -3.05 5.70
CA PHE A 35 20.30 -3.29 5.55
C PHE A 35 21.02 -2.05 5.01
N MET A 36 20.47 -1.42 3.99
CA MET A 36 21.07 -0.22 3.39
C MET A 36 21.18 0.93 4.38
N TYR A 37 20.16 1.15 5.20
CA TYR A 37 20.22 2.20 6.24
C TYR A 37 21.23 1.88 7.31
N LYS A 38 21.22 0.65 7.78
CA LYS A 38 22.10 0.22 8.86
C LYS A 38 23.57 0.32 8.46
N ASN A 39 23.88 0.19 7.17
CA ASN A 39 25.23 0.25 6.64
C ASN A 39 25.57 1.57 5.94
N ASN A 40 24.71 2.59 6.09
CA ASN A 40 24.90 3.93 5.52
C ASN A 40 25.12 3.94 4.00
N ILE A 41 24.47 3.00 3.31
CA ILE A 41 24.52 2.93 1.85
C ILE A 41 23.64 4.01 1.23
N VAL A 42 22.52 4.35 1.89
CA VAL A 42 21.60 5.40 1.47
C VAL A 42 21.40 6.39 2.61
N HIS A 43 21.21 7.66 2.24
CA HIS A 43 21.03 8.75 3.19
C HIS A 43 19.57 9.25 3.20
N ASP A 44 18.88 9.17 2.07
CA ASP A 44 17.47 9.57 1.96
C ASP A 44 16.59 8.34 1.98
N ILE A 45 15.80 8.22 3.03
CA ILE A 45 14.93 7.07 3.25
C ILE A 45 13.54 7.27 2.65
N GLY A 46 13.20 8.49 2.23
CA GLY A 46 11.84 8.80 1.76
C GLY A 46 11.40 7.97 0.56
N MET A 47 12.29 7.78 -0.42
CA MET A 47 11.97 7.02 -1.64
C MET A 47 11.94 5.51 -1.42
N LEU A 48 12.68 5.01 -0.44
CA LEU A 48 12.80 3.57 -0.19
C LEU A 48 11.85 3.06 0.89
N GLY A 49 11.14 3.97 1.55
CA GLY A 49 10.25 3.64 2.66
C GLY A 49 10.80 4.11 3.99
N THR A 50 9.98 4.00 5.02
CA THR A 50 10.30 4.53 6.33
C THR A 50 9.69 3.69 7.44
N TRP A 51 10.24 3.80 8.65
CA TRP A 51 9.66 3.23 9.88
C TRP A 51 9.13 4.32 10.79
N SER A 52 9.03 5.57 10.31
CA SER A 52 8.72 6.74 11.15
C SER A 52 7.27 7.20 11.09
N ASP A 53 6.37 6.42 10.50
CA ASP A 53 4.95 6.78 10.47
C ASP A 53 4.36 6.72 11.89
N LYS A 54 3.78 7.84 12.31
CA LYS A 54 3.25 7.98 13.68
C LYS A 54 1.96 7.19 13.92
N GLN A 55 1.23 6.84 12.87
CA GLN A 55 0.00 6.05 13.02
C GLN A 55 0.29 4.69 13.59
N ILE A 56 1.34 4.04 13.12
CA ILE A 56 1.79 2.75 13.63
C ILE A 56 3.31 2.79 13.74
N PRO A 57 3.84 3.13 14.93
CA PRO A 57 5.29 3.26 15.11
C PRO A 57 6.04 1.96 14.79
N ASN A 58 7.24 2.11 14.27
CA ASN A 58 8.15 0.99 13.99
C ASN A 58 7.64 0.00 12.94
N THR A 59 6.72 0.43 12.08
CA THR A 59 6.28 -0.37 10.93
C THR A 59 6.86 0.19 9.65
N TYR A 60 7.29 -0.72 8.77
CA TYR A 60 7.79 -0.33 7.45
C TYR A 60 6.63 0.10 6.56
N SER A 61 6.76 1.26 5.94
CA SER A 61 5.75 1.77 5.01
C SER A 61 6.41 2.44 3.81
N CYS A 62 5.71 2.37 2.67
CA CYS A 62 6.16 2.96 1.42
C CYS A 62 5.04 3.79 0.81
N TYR A 63 5.40 4.99 0.34
CA TYR A 63 4.53 5.83 -0.46
C TYR A 63 4.90 5.67 -1.94
N ALA A 64 3.89 5.45 -2.78
CA ALA A 64 4.05 5.41 -4.24
C ALA A 64 5.11 4.41 -4.73
N ASP A 65 5.20 3.25 -4.09
CA ASP A 65 6.07 2.18 -4.58
C ASP A 65 5.62 1.75 -5.98
N MET A 66 6.59 1.52 -6.87
CA MET A 66 6.27 1.24 -8.28
C MET A 66 5.42 -0.01 -8.47
N VAL A 67 5.58 -1.02 -7.63
CA VAL A 67 4.74 -2.22 -7.68
C VAL A 67 3.29 -1.87 -7.31
N MET A 68 3.10 -1.06 -6.29
CA MET A 68 1.76 -0.64 -5.87
C MET A 68 1.14 0.34 -6.85
N GLU A 69 1.93 1.24 -7.44
CA GLU A 69 1.44 2.12 -8.51
C GLU A 69 0.98 1.29 -9.72
N THR A 70 1.72 0.26 -10.07
CA THR A 70 1.35 -0.67 -11.14
C THR A 70 0.07 -1.41 -10.81
N LEU A 71 -0.07 -1.89 -9.57
CA LEU A 71 -1.30 -2.55 -9.12
C LEU A 71 -2.49 -1.59 -9.18
N MET A 72 -2.31 -0.35 -8.76
CA MET A 72 -3.36 0.67 -8.81
C MET A 72 -3.89 0.86 -10.23
N VAL A 73 -2.99 0.98 -11.21
CA VAL A 73 -3.36 1.11 -12.61
C VAL A 73 -4.08 -0.16 -13.10
N LYS A 74 -3.59 -1.32 -12.69
CA LYS A 74 -4.18 -2.62 -13.08
C LYS A 74 -5.62 -2.78 -12.58
N VAL A 75 -5.91 -2.38 -11.34
CA VAL A 75 -7.26 -2.56 -10.78
C VAL A 75 -8.22 -1.44 -11.14
N MET A 76 -7.73 -0.33 -11.68
CA MET A 76 -8.56 0.83 -11.99
C MET A 76 -9.75 0.51 -12.91
N PRO A 77 -9.61 -0.27 -14.00
CA PRO A 77 -10.76 -0.63 -14.83
C PRO A 77 -11.83 -1.40 -14.06
N ILE A 78 -11.42 -2.28 -13.14
CA ILE A 78 -12.35 -3.03 -12.30
C ILE A 78 -13.11 -2.10 -11.38
N MET A 79 -12.41 -1.15 -10.74
CA MET A 79 -13.01 -0.18 -9.84
C MET A 79 -14.01 0.72 -10.57
N LYS A 80 -13.66 1.20 -11.75
CA LYS A 80 -14.57 2.03 -12.57
C LYS A 80 -15.83 1.27 -12.95
N LYS A 81 -15.67 0.02 -13.39
CA LYS A 81 -16.80 -0.83 -13.79
C LYS A 81 -17.74 -1.11 -12.61
N GLU A 82 -17.17 -1.52 -11.48
CA GLU A 82 -17.96 -1.95 -10.33
C GLU A 82 -18.62 -0.79 -9.60
N THR A 83 -18.00 0.38 -9.56
CA THR A 83 -18.58 1.56 -8.89
C THR A 83 -19.40 2.43 -9.80
N GLY A 84 -19.19 2.35 -11.11
CA GLY A 84 -19.84 3.24 -12.09
C GLY A 84 -19.30 4.66 -12.03
N LEU A 85 -18.21 4.91 -11.32
CA LEU A 85 -17.62 6.24 -11.16
C LEU A 85 -16.49 6.46 -12.14
N GLN A 86 -16.28 7.73 -12.50
CA GLN A 86 -15.09 8.15 -13.24
C GLN A 86 -13.98 8.43 -12.24
N LEU A 87 -13.13 7.42 -12.03
CA LEU A 87 -12.05 7.49 -11.07
C LEU A 87 -10.74 7.82 -11.77
N ILE A 88 -9.90 8.58 -11.08
CA ILE A 88 -8.51 8.81 -11.51
C ILE A 88 -7.59 8.31 -10.40
N PRO A 89 -6.44 7.70 -10.76
CA PRO A 89 -5.48 7.28 -9.75
C PRO A 89 -4.80 8.50 -9.14
N THR A 90 -4.63 8.51 -7.83
CA THR A 90 -3.94 9.59 -7.14
C THR A 90 -2.59 9.12 -6.59
N TYR A 91 -2.59 8.20 -5.65
CA TYR A 91 -1.36 7.65 -5.08
C TYR A 91 -1.65 6.30 -4.45
N SER A 92 -0.59 5.56 -4.20
CA SER A 92 -0.65 4.31 -3.46
C SER A 92 0.18 4.40 -2.18
N TYR A 93 -0.14 3.55 -1.23
CA TYR A 93 0.55 3.48 0.05
C TYR A 93 0.55 2.03 0.52
N ALA A 94 1.68 1.55 1.01
CA ALA A 94 1.81 0.19 1.50
C ALA A 94 2.44 0.19 2.88
N ARG A 95 1.96 -0.69 3.74
CA ARG A 95 2.48 -0.87 5.09
C ARG A 95 2.54 -2.35 5.42
N LEU A 96 3.65 -2.76 6.05
CA LEU A 96 3.80 -4.12 6.56
C LEU A 96 3.49 -4.10 8.06
N TYR A 97 2.34 -4.65 8.42
CA TYR A 97 1.97 -4.81 9.81
C TYR A 97 2.73 -5.95 10.45
N LYS A 98 3.15 -5.78 11.70
CA LYS A 98 3.69 -6.88 12.51
C LYS A 98 2.66 -7.27 13.55
N LYS A 99 2.85 -8.44 14.12
CA LYS A 99 1.98 -8.91 15.22
C LYS A 99 1.93 -7.86 16.33
N GLY A 100 0.72 -7.50 16.73
CA GLY A 100 0.49 -6.50 17.78
C GLY A 100 0.30 -5.08 17.25
N ASP A 101 0.56 -4.81 15.99
CA ASP A 101 0.31 -3.48 15.41
C ASP A 101 -1.19 -3.21 15.36
N ILE A 102 -1.57 -2.00 15.76
CA ILE A 102 -2.97 -1.57 15.79
C ILE A 102 -3.09 -0.26 15.03
N LEU A 103 -3.94 -0.26 14.01
CA LEU A 103 -4.33 0.97 13.34
C LEU A 103 -5.58 1.50 14.03
N LYS A 104 -5.42 2.61 14.75
CA LYS A 104 -6.54 3.24 15.44
C LYS A 104 -7.53 3.82 14.44
N ARG A 105 -8.77 3.97 14.86
CA ARG A 105 -9.79 4.65 14.06
C ARG A 105 -9.31 6.05 13.69
N HIS A 106 -9.41 6.38 12.42
CA HIS A 106 -8.88 7.64 11.88
C HIS A 106 -9.68 8.06 10.66
N LYS A 107 -9.40 9.25 10.16
CA LYS A 107 -9.86 9.70 8.85
C LYS A 107 -8.65 9.85 7.94
N ASP A 108 -8.82 9.44 6.70
CA ASP A 108 -7.81 9.69 5.70
C ASP A 108 -7.76 11.18 5.40
N ARG A 109 -6.55 11.66 5.06
CA ARG A 109 -6.42 13.07 4.69
C ARG A 109 -7.16 13.35 3.38
N PRO A 110 -7.67 14.58 3.20
CA PRO A 110 -8.30 14.96 1.94
C PRO A 110 -7.34 14.79 0.76
N SER A 111 -7.87 14.29 -0.33
CA SER A 111 -7.10 14.11 -1.57
C SER A 111 -7.27 15.29 -2.50
#